data_99eaf9786a05f38ba9822be4be0acf33
#
_entry.id   99eaf9786a05f38ba9822be4be0acf33
#
_cell.length_a   1.000
_cell.length_b   1.000
_cell.length_c   1.000
_cell.angle_alpha   90.00
_cell.angle_beta   90.00
_cell.angle_gamma   90.00
#
_symmetry.space_group_name_H-M   'P 1'
#
loop_
_entity.id
_entity.type
_entity.pdbx_description
1 polymer ?
#
loop_
_entity_poly.entity_id
_entity_poly.type
_entity_poly.pdbx_seq_one_letter_code
_entity_poly.pdbx_strand_id
1 'polypeptide(L)'
;MIQVSYVPREYINSCWKQVEGYLKKATEYTHGRYEVEDLYLAVCEFGHLLWIAFDEEEIKGAVITNVIVYPKKTYLCLAFCGGKEFSTWKDPMLQMLRNWAKDNGCQGLEAVGRKGWTKVFKHQGHKFLWDTFELPLDEG
;
A
#
# COMPACT_ATOMS: atom_id res chain seq x y z
N MET A 1 4.58 21.84 -3.86
CA MET A 1 3.44 21.35 -3.06
C MET A 1 3.25 19.84 -3.27
N ILE A 2 3.04 19.12 -2.20
CA ILE A 2 2.87 17.67 -2.31
C ILE A 2 1.50 17.35 -2.90
N GLN A 3 1.49 16.37 -3.81
CA GLN A 3 0.27 15.87 -4.43
C GLN A 3 0.26 14.35 -4.35
N VAL A 4 -0.94 13.78 -4.43
CA VAL A 4 -1.11 12.33 -4.45
C VAL A 4 -1.97 11.96 -5.66
N SER A 5 -1.71 10.79 -6.25
CA SER A 5 -2.42 10.38 -7.46
C SER A 5 -2.42 8.86 -7.61
N TYR A 6 -3.51 8.35 -8.17
CA TYR A 6 -3.54 7.01 -8.73
C TYR A 6 -2.68 6.98 -10.00
N VAL A 7 -2.02 5.86 -10.25
CA VAL A 7 -1.22 5.66 -11.46
C VAL A 7 -1.94 4.66 -12.37
N PRO A 8 -2.52 5.12 -13.49
CA PRO A 8 -3.12 4.19 -14.43
C PRO A 8 -2.10 3.17 -14.93
N ARG A 9 -2.59 1.97 -15.29
CA ARG A 9 -1.71 0.87 -15.67
C ARG A 9 -0.74 1.24 -16.79
N GLU A 10 -1.20 1.98 -17.78
CA GLU A 10 -0.37 2.38 -18.91
C GLU A 10 0.77 3.32 -18.54
N TYR A 11 0.73 3.92 -17.35
CA TYR A 11 1.79 4.83 -16.90
C TYR A 11 2.71 4.21 -15.85
N ILE A 12 2.47 2.97 -15.44
CA ILE A 12 3.28 2.33 -14.40
C ILE A 12 4.76 2.28 -14.81
N ASN A 13 5.04 1.88 -16.04
CA ASN A 13 6.42 1.77 -16.50
C ASN A 13 7.16 3.11 -16.50
N SER A 14 6.45 4.21 -16.72
CA SER A 14 7.11 5.51 -16.78
C SER A 14 7.52 6.02 -15.40
N CYS A 15 6.95 5.49 -14.32
CA CYS A 15 7.33 5.92 -12.97
C CYS A 15 7.96 4.80 -12.13
N TRP A 16 8.01 3.56 -12.63
CA TRP A 16 8.42 2.43 -11.81
C TRP A 16 9.81 2.58 -11.22
N LYS A 17 10.77 3.06 -12.00
CA LYS A 17 12.14 3.23 -11.49
C LYS A 17 12.21 4.18 -10.31
N GLN A 18 11.29 5.15 -10.24
CA GLN A 18 11.26 6.13 -9.17
C GLN A 18 10.64 5.58 -7.90
N VAL A 19 9.76 4.59 -7.99
CA VAL A 19 9.08 4.01 -6.82
C VAL A 19 9.69 2.68 -6.39
N GLU A 20 10.44 2.03 -7.26
CA GLU A 20 10.99 0.69 -7.02
C GLU A 20 11.77 0.62 -5.71
N GLY A 21 12.64 1.58 -5.44
CA GLY A 21 13.44 1.59 -4.23
C GLY A 21 12.61 1.69 -2.97
N TYR A 22 11.55 2.50 -3.00
CA TYR A 22 10.64 2.62 -1.87
C TYR A 22 9.93 1.30 -1.61
N LEU A 23 9.44 0.66 -2.66
CA LEU A 23 8.68 -0.57 -2.55
C LEU A 23 9.58 -1.75 -2.19
N LYS A 24 10.82 -1.76 -2.68
CA LYS A 24 11.79 -2.78 -2.31
C LYS A 24 12.00 -2.78 -0.79
N LYS A 25 12.11 -1.61 -0.18
CA LYS A 25 12.22 -1.52 1.27
C LYS A 25 11.00 -2.09 1.96
N ALA A 26 9.82 -1.84 1.41
CA ALA A 26 8.59 -2.38 1.99
C ALA A 26 8.59 -3.92 1.98
N THR A 27 9.19 -4.55 0.98
CA THR A 27 9.22 -6.02 0.91
C THR A 27 10.10 -6.64 1.99
N GLU A 28 11.00 -5.87 2.60
CA GLU A 28 11.84 -6.38 3.69
C GLU A 28 11.03 -6.77 4.93
N TYR A 29 9.80 -6.29 5.01
CA TYR A 29 8.91 -6.58 6.15
C TYR A 29 7.90 -7.69 5.86
N THR A 30 8.09 -8.42 4.77
CA THR A 30 7.14 -9.47 4.36
C THR A 30 7.55 -10.86 4.80
N HIS A 31 8.61 -10.97 5.60
CA HIS A 31 9.12 -12.26 6.07
C HIS A 31 9.45 -13.20 4.91
N GLY A 32 10.07 -12.66 3.87
CA GLY A 32 10.50 -13.44 2.72
C GLY A 32 9.41 -13.84 1.73
N ARG A 33 8.20 -13.30 1.90
CA ARG A 33 7.08 -13.69 1.05
C ARG A 33 7.02 -12.95 -0.29
N TYR A 34 7.66 -11.77 -0.38
CA TYR A 34 7.62 -10.96 -1.58
C TYR A 34 8.96 -10.34 -1.90
N GLU A 35 9.23 -10.21 -3.18
CA GLU A 35 10.31 -9.38 -3.70
C GLU A 35 9.67 -8.26 -4.52
N VAL A 36 10.45 -7.22 -4.85
CA VAL A 36 9.89 -6.05 -5.54
C VAL A 36 9.36 -6.42 -6.93
N GLU A 37 9.93 -7.43 -7.58
CA GLU A 37 9.45 -7.92 -8.88
C GLU A 37 8.03 -8.46 -8.77
N ASP A 38 7.69 -9.06 -7.64
CA ASP A 38 6.33 -9.54 -7.40
C ASP A 38 5.34 -8.38 -7.31
N LEU A 39 5.77 -7.27 -6.75
CA LEU A 39 4.92 -6.09 -6.64
C LEU A 39 4.68 -5.47 -8.02
N TYR A 40 5.71 -5.46 -8.85
CA TYR A 40 5.56 -4.98 -10.21
C TYR A 40 4.51 -5.80 -10.97
N LEU A 41 4.61 -7.12 -10.86
CA LEU A 41 3.63 -8.01 -11.51
C LEU A 41 2.23 -7.79 -10.94
N ALA A 42 2.12 -7.57 -9.63
CA ALA A 42 0.83 -7.36 -9.00
C ALA A 42 0.09 -6.16 -9.60
N VAL A 43 0.80 -5.05 -9.81
CA VAL A 43 0.16 -3.85 -10.35
C VAL A 43 -0.02 -3.92 -11.86
N CYS A 44 0.83 -4.67 -12.58
CA CYS A 44 0.72 -4.78 -14.03
C CYS A 44 -0.25 -5.86 -14.48
N GLU A 45 -0.31 -6.99 -13.77
CA GLU A 45 -1.02 -8.18 -14.24
C GLU A 45 -2.17 -8.63 -13.35
N PHE A 46 -2.14 -8.30 -12.04
CA PHE A 46 -3.10 -8.87 -11.10
C PHE A 46 -4.07 -7.85 -10.51
N GLY A 47 -4.17 -6.67 -11.12
CA GLY A 47 -5.20 -5.72 -10.73
C GLY A 47 -4.96 -4.95 -9.44
N HIS A 48 -3.77 -5.05 -8.88
CA HIS A 48 -3.43 -4.20 -7.74
C HIS A 48 -3.25 -2.76 -8.22
N LEU A 49 -3.47 -1.80 -7.35
CA LEU A 49 -3.45 -0.39 -7.70
C LEU A 49 -2.21 0.28 -7.14
N LEU A 50 -1.57 1.11 -7.95
CA LEU A 50 -0.41 1.89 -7.54
C LEU A 50 -0.82 3.34 -7.34
N TRP A 51 -0.40 3.91 -6.21
CA TRP A 51 -0.64 5.32 -5.86
C TRP A 51 0.70 5.94 -5.54
N ILE A 52 0.88 7.21 -5.91
CA ILE A 52 2.12 7.92 -5.65
C ILE A 52 1.87 9.24 -4.95
N ALA A 53 2.86 9.67 -4.18
CA ALA A 53 2.95 11.01 -3.63
C ALA A 53 4.14 11.69 -4.27
N PHE A 54 3.98 12.92 -4.72
CA PHE A 54 5.01 13.59 -5.49
C PHE A 54 4.90 15.11 -5.34
N ASP A 55 5.97 15.79 -5.68
CA ASP A 55 5.98 17.25 -5.80
C ASP A 55 6.57 17.63 -7.17
N GLU A 56 6.93 18.88 -7.33
CA GLU A 56 7.45 19.39 -8.60
C GLU A 56 8.79 18.75 -8.98
N GLU A 57 9.50 18.18 -8.03
CA GLU A 57 10.85 17.66 -8.27
C GLU A 57 10.92 16.15 -8.36
N GLU A 58 10.15 15.43 -7.55
CA GLU A 58 10.32 13.98 -7.46
C GLU A 58 9.11 13.29 -6.85
N ILE A 59 9.10 11.98 -7.01
CA ILE A 59 8.14 11.12 -6.32
C ILE A 59 8.69 10.85 -4.92
N LYS A 60 7.88 11.12 -3.91
CA LYS A 60 8.25 10.99 -2.50
C LYS A 60 7.83 9.66 -1.88
N GLY A 61 6.84 9.00 -2.46
CA GLY A 61 6.39 7.74 -1.91
C GLY A 61 5.42 7.02 -2.80
N ALA A 62 5.13 5.77 -2.42
CA ALA A 62 4.25 4.90 -3.17
C ALA A 62 3.47 3.99 -2.23
N VAL A 63 2.24 3.70 -2.62
CA VAL A 63 1.37 2.75 -1.91
C VAL A 63 0.80 1.79 -2.94
N ILE A 64 0.78 0.51 -2.60
CA ILE A 64 0.10 -0.50 -3.42
C ILE A 64 -1.08 -1.02 -2.61
N THR A 65 -2.24 -1.02 -3.25
CA THR A 65 -3.48 -1.48 -2.62
C THR A 65 -4.12 -2.55 -3.46
N ASN A 66 -4.95 -3.38 -2.82
CA ASN A 66 -5.80 -4.31 -3.54
C ASN A 66 -7.13 -4.45 -2.81
N VAL A 67 -8.17 -4.76 -3.57
CA VAL A 67 -9.49 -4.97 -3.01
C VAL A 67 -9.60 -6.41 -2.53
N ILE A 68 -10.02 -6.60 -1.29
CA ILE A 68 -10.25 -7.92 -0.72
C ILE A 68 -11.72 -8.08 -0.46
N VAL A 69 -12.31 -9.09 -1.11
CA VAL A 69 -13.74 -9.38 -0.99
C VAL A 69 -13.91 -10.56 -0.04
N TYR A 70 -14.35 -10.28 1.17
CA TYR A 70 -14.74 -11.33 2.11
C TYR A 70 -16.20 -11.68 1.89
N PRO A 71 -16.66 -12.83 2.38
CA PRO A 71 -18.08 -13.19 2.17
C PRO A 71 -19.09 -12.12 2.64
N LYS A 72 -18.75 -11.37 3.67
CA LYS A 72 -19.67 -10.39 4.26
C LYS A 72 -19.28 -8.95 4.04
N LYS A 73 -18.02 -8.67 3.72
CA LYS A 73 -17.51 -7.30 3.63
C LYS A 73 -16.40 -7.20 2.60
N THR A 74 -16.23 -6.01 2.05
CA THR A 74 -15.17 -5.72 1.08
C THR A 74 -14.31 -4.58 1.61
N TYR A 75 -13.01 -4.72 1.50
CA TYR A 75 -12.06 -3.72 1.99
C TYR A 75 -11.01 -3.39 0.94
N LEU A 76 -10.52 -2.16 1.00
CA LEU A 76 -9.32 -1.78 0.27
C LEU A 76 -8.14 -2.03 1.20
N CYS A 77 -7.27 -2.96 0.82
CA CYS A 77 -6.12 -3.32 1.63
C CYS A 77 -4.91 -2.49 1.22
N LEU A 78 -4.31 -1.79 2.18
CA LEU A 78 -3.04 -1.11 2.00
C LEU A 78 -1.94 -2.16 2.20
N ALA A 79 -1.49 -2.75 1.09
CA ALA A 79 -0.61 -3.90 1.15
C ALA A 79 0.85 -3.52 1.31
N PHE A 80 1.31 -2.48 0.60
CA PHE A 80 2.70 -2.06 0.65
C PHE A 80 2.76 -0.54 0.64
N CYS A 81 3.69 0.02 1.42
CA CYS A 81 3.85 1.46 1.52
C CYS A 81 5.31 1.78 1.78
N GLY A 82 5.86 2.69 1.02
CA GLY A 82 7.22 3.13 1.22
C GLY A 82 7.43 4.55 0.70
N GLY A 83 8.48 5.19 1.19
CA GLY A 83 8.78 6.53 0.74
C GLY A 83 9.52 7.32 1.79
N LYS A 84 9.73 8.59 1.49
CA LYS A 84 10.37 9.52 2.39
C LYS A 84 9.43 10.66 2.72
N GLU A 85 9.70 11.34 3.83
CA GLU A 85 8.88 12.48 4.27
C GLU A 85 7.41 12.12 4.38
N PHE A 86 7.15 10.95 4.91
CA PHE A 86 5.81 10.36 4.98
C PHE A 86 4.78 11.29 5.61
N SER A 87 5.18 12.03 6.63
CA SER A 87 4.27 12.95 7.33
C SER A 87 3.70 14.03 6.41
N THR A 88 4.38 14.34 5.30
CA THR A 88 3.91 15.38 4.38
C THR A 88 2.81 14.89 3.45
N TRP A 89 2.72 13.58 3.22
CA TRP A 89 1.75 13.05 2.26
C TRP A 89 0.79 12.01 2.84
N LYS A 90 0.96 11.63 4.09
CA LYS A 90 0.12 10.62 4.72
C LYS A 90 -1.37 10.98 4.68
N ASP A 91 -1.72 12.16 5.15
CA ASP A 91 -3.14 12.52 5.25
C ASP A 91 -3.82 12.68 3.90
N PRO A 92 -3.25 13.39 2.92
CA PRO A 92 -3.89 13.46 1.61
C PRO A 92 -3.96 12.08 0.94
N MET A 93 -2.97 11.21 1.15
CA MET A 93 -3.03 9.86 0.59
C MET A 93 -4.17 9.06 1.21
N LEU A 94 -4.29 9.06 2.54
CA LEU A 94 -5.37 8.35 3.20
C LEU A 94 -6.73 8.87 2.76
N GLN A 95 -6.86 10.18 2.58
CA GLN A 95 -8.13 10.73 2.14
C GLN A 95 -8.48 10.27 0.73
N MET A 96 -7.51 10.25 -0.17
CA MET A 96 -7.73 9.77 -1.53
C MET A 96 -8.14 8.29 -1.54
N LEU A 97 -7.46 7.46 -0.74
CA LEU A 97 -7.78 6.04 -0.64
C LEU A 97 -9.17 5.81 -0.06
N ARG A 98 -9.56 6.60 0.94
CA ARG A 98 -10.91 6.53 1.51
C ARG A 98 -11.96 6.87 0.47
N ASN A 99 -11.74 7.94 -0.29
CA ASN A 99 -12.69 8.35 -1.32
C ASN A 99 -12.84 7.26 -2.37
N TRP A 100 -11.73 6.70 -2.82
CA TRP A 100 -11.78 5.63 -3.82
C TRP A 100 -12.50 4.40 -3.27
N ALA A 101 -12.19 4.00 -2.04
CA ALA A 101 -12.81 2.83 -1.42
C ALA A 101 -14.32 3.01 -1.30
N LYS A 102 -14.73 4.19 -0.86
CA LYS A 102 -16.16 4.51 -0.72
C LYS A 102 -16.87 4.46 -2.07
N ASP A 103 -16.26 5.04 -3.10
CA ASP A 103 -16.83 5.07 -4.44
C ASP A 103 -16.90 3.68 -5.08
N ASN A 104 -16.10 2.75 -4.60
CA ASN A 104 -16.02 1.40 -5.17
C ASN A 104 -16.61 0.33 -4.25
N GLY A 105 -17.47 0.73 -3.33
CA GLY A 105 -18.25 -0.21 -2.54
C GLY A 105 -17.53 -0.89 -1.39
N CYS A 106 -16.38 -0.38 -0.99
CA CYS A 106 -15.67 -0.93 0.15
C CYS A 106 -16.24 -0.41 1.46
N GLN A 107 -16.27 -1.25 2.49
CA GLN A 107 -16.72 -0.86 3.82
C GLN A 107 -15.61 -0.14 4.59
N GLY A 108 -14.37 -0.25 4.17
CA GLY A 108 -13.29 0.44 4.86
C GLY A 108 -11.94 0.13 4.24
N LEU A 109 -10.91 0.62 4.91
CA LEU A 109 -9.53 0.33 4.60
C LEU A 109 -9.01 -0.67 5.62
N GLU A 110 -8.11 -1.56 5.19
CA GLU A 110 -7.38 -2.41 6.12
C GLU A 110 -5.92 -2.42 5.73
N ALA A 111 -5.06 -2.77 6.66
CA ALA A 111 -3.64 -2.91 6.40
C ALA A 111 -3.13 -4.15 7.12
N VAL A 112 -2.24 -4.87 6.44
CA VAL A 112 -1.60 -6.06 6.99
C VAL A 112 -0.11 -5.77 7.01
N GLY A 113 0.54 -6.04 8.11
CA GLY A 113 1.97 -5.84 8.18
C GLY A 113 2.46 -5.53 9.58
N ARG A 114 3.54 -4.77 9.64
CA ARG A 114 4.20 -4.46 10.90
C ARG A 114 3.39 -3.47 11.74
N LYS A 115 3.74 -3.39 13.01
CA LYS A 115 3.05 -2.50 13.96
C LYS A 115 3.11 -1.02 13.59
N GLY A 116 4.01 -0.64 12.68
CA GLY A 116 4.07 0.75 12.20
C GLY A 116 2.76 1.29 11.67
N TRP A 117 1.86 0.41 11.22
CA TRP A 117 0.55 0.82 10.76
C TRP A 117 -0.29 1.49 11.85
N THR A 118 -0.01 1.22 13.13
CA THR A 118 -0.71 1.91 14.22
C THR A 118 -0.44 3.41 14.19
N LYS A 119 0.76 3.82 13.80
CA LYS A 119 1.11 5.23 13.68
C LYS A 119 0.44 5.86 12.46
N VAL A 120 0.34 5.11 11.37
CA VAL A 120 -0.32 5.58 10.14
C VAL A 120 -1.77 5.90 10.41
N PHE A 121 -2.45 5.05 11.17
CA PHE A 121 -3.87 5.21 11.45
C PHE A 121 -4.18 5.96 12.74
N LYS A 122 -3.16 6.52 13.37
CA LYS A 122 -3.35 7.29 14.61
C LYS A 122 -4.41 8.37 14.40
N HIS A 123 -5.34 8.47 15.33
CA HIS A 123 -6.47 9.41 15.28
C HIS A 123 -7.48 9.12 14.17
N GLN A 124 -7.41 7.96 13.53
CA GLN A 124 -8.35 7.59 12.47
C GLN A 124 -9.45 6.65 12.93
N GLY A 125 -9.45 6.30 14.24
CA GLY A 125 -10.45 5.38 14.77
C GLY A 125 -10.21 3.92 14.38
N HIS A 126 -8.98 3.57 14.10
CA HIS A 126 -8.64 2.20 13.71
C HIS A 126 -8.74 1.25 14.90
N LYS A 127 -8.84 -0.04 14.61
CA LYS A 127 -8.78 -1.08 15.61
C LYS A 127 -7.88 -2.21 15.12
N PHE A 128 -7.18 -2.82 16.07
CA PHE A 128 -6.40 -4.02 15.80
C PHE A 128 -7.35 -5.20 15.67
N LEU A 129 -7.17 -6.05 14.65
CA LEU A 129 -8.05 -7.18 14.39
C LEU A 129 -7.48 -8.50 14.88
N TRP A 130 -6.27 -8.85 14.44
CA TRP A 130 -5.64 -10.11 14.81
C TRP A 130 -4.15 -10.08 14.43
N ASP A 131 -3.42 -11.05 14.99
CA ASP A 131 -2.04 -11.30 14.61
C ASP A 131 -1.98 -12.51 13.68
N THR A 132 -0.90 -12.57 12.90
CA THR A 132 -0.60 -13.73 12.08
C THR A 132 0.66 -14.38 12.63
N PHE A 133 0.63 -15.70 12.77
CA PHE A 133 1.75 -16.45 13.31
C PHE A 133 2.23 -17.45 12.28
N GLU A 134 3.54 -17.62 12.18
CA GLU A 134 4.11 -18.64 11.30
C GLU A 134 4.71 -19.75 12.13
N LEU A 135 4.35 -21.00 11.80
CA LEU A 135 4.99 -22.18 12.35
C LEU A 135 5.68 -22.91 11.21
N PRO A 136 7.00 -22.78 11.07
CA PRO A 136 7.71 -23.47 10.00
C PRO A 136 7.58 -24.98 10.13
N LEU A 137 7.39 -25.65 9.00
CA LEU A 137 7.28 -27.11 8.98
C LEU A 137 8.63 -27.78 8.80
N ASP A 138 9.59 -27.06 8.28
CA ASP A 138 10.93 -27.57 8.03
C ASP A 138 11.92 -26.68 8.75
N GLU A 139 12.74 -27.29 9.60
CA GLU A 139 13.77 -26.59 10.37
C GLU A 139 15.16 -26.67 9.74
N GLY A 140 15.25 -27.34 8.61
CA GLY A 140 16.50 -27.57 7.91
C GLY A 140 17.17 -26.35 7.34
#